data_0a27ef9f5c914b572688690aa000773e
#
_entry.id   0a27ef9f5c914b572688690aa000773e
#
_cell.length_a   1.000
_cell.length_b   1.000
_cell.length_c   1.000
_cell.angle_alpha   90.00
_cell.angle_beta   90.00
_cell.angle_gamma   90.00
#
_symmetry.space_group_name_H-M   'P 1'
#
loop_
_entity.id
_entity.type
_entity.pdbx_description
1 polymer ?
#
loop_
_entity_poly.entity_id
_entity_poly.type
_entity_poly.pdbx_seq_one_letter_code
_entity_poly.pdbx_strand_id
1 'polypeptide(L)'
;MRKILISFASILIGIMVAFPSFGQSVTPSEGGKLPKISLPVPQEQAYQQYLGLKKGGGTFLIPQIKAKVVIIQIFSMYCPHCQKDAPVANEFFSKLSGDSNLKDAIKLIGIGAGNSDFEIDFFRKQYGIKFPLFSDGEFLIHKILGEVRTPYFIAIKIDRNGNHKVVYSKLGGIENSDEFLKIVRRFSGL
;
A
#
# COMPACT_ATOMS: atom_id res chain seq x y z
N MET A 1 62.58 -37.44 40.15
CA MET A 1 61.41 -37.77 39.28
C MET A 1 60.45 -36.57 39.27
N ARG A 2 60.51 -35.79 38.18
CA ARG A 2 59.73 -34.53 38.04
C ARG A 2 58.47 -34.87 37.21
N LYS A 3 57.27 -34.78 37.82
CA LYS A 3 56.03 -34.97 37.07
C LYS A 3 55.62 -33.65 36.39
N ILE A 4 55.57 -33.67 35.05
CA ILE A 4 55.10 -32.59 34.22
C ILE A 4 53.56 -32.71 34.12
N LEU A 5 52.81 -31.76 34.69
CA LEU A 5 51.38 -31.61 34.46
C LEU A 5 51.18 -30.81 33.20
N ILE A 6 50.61 -31.43 32.18
CA ILE A 6 50.17 -30.76 30.95
C ILE A 6 48.72 -30.37 31.16
N SER A 7 48.48 -29.06 31.28
CA SER A 7 47.14 -28.46 31.37
C SER A 7 46.57 -28.28 29.97
N PHE A 8 45.52 -29.02 29.62
CA PHE A 8 44.76 -28.82 28.38
C PHE A 8 43.76 -27.70 28.61
N ALA A 9 44.04 -26.52 28.09
CA ALA A 9 43.08 -25.43 27.99
C ALA A 9 42.19 -25.64 26.75
N SER A 10 40.95 -26.09 26.95
CA SER A 10 39.97 -26.22 25.88
C SER A 10 39.40 -24.84 25.53
N ILE A 11 39.79 -24.31 24.36
CA ILE A 11 39.21 -23.10 23.79
C ILE A 11 37.88 -23.48 23.13
N LEU A 12 36.77 -23.12 23.77
CA LEU A 12 35.42 -23.17 23.19
C LEU A 12 35.26 -21.98 22.29
N ILE A 13 35.40 -22.16 20.97
CA ILE A 13 35.05 -21.16 19.94
C ILE A 13 33.52 -21.22 19.80
N GLY A 14 32.83 -20.27 20.42
CA GLY A 14 31.40 -20.05 20.21
C GLY A 14 31.12 -19.53 18.80
N ILE A 15 30.61 -20.38 17.92
CA ILE A 15 30.10 -19.95 16.61
C ILE A 15 28.81 -19.18 16.85
N MET A 16 28.91 -17.84 16.73
CA MET A 16 27.74 -16.94 16.79
C MET A 16 27.01 -17.04 15.46
N VAL A 17 25.99 -17.91 15.40
CA VAL A 17 25.11 -18.02 14.23
C VAL A 17 24.23 -16.77 14.21
N ALA A 18 24.52 -15.83 13.32
CA ALA A 18 23.65 -14.70 13.06
C ALA A 18 22.39 -15.22 12.33
N PHE A 19 21.28 -15.34 13.05
CA PHE A 19 19.99 -15.60 12.43
C PHE A 19 19.56 -14.35 11.66
N PRO A 20 19.19 -14.48 10.35
CA PRO A 20 18.61 -13.36 9.64
C PRO A 20 17.31 -12.96 10.37
N SER A 21 17.25 -11.72 10.86
CA SER A 21 16.01 -11.12 11.32
C SER A 21 15.04 -11.06 10.15
N PHE A 22 14.15 -12.02 10.04
CA PHE A 22 12.94 -11.85 9.22
C PHE A 22 12.18 -10.67 9.82
N GLY A 23 12.20 -9.54 9.11
CA GLY A 23 11.44 -8.37 9.50
C GLY A 23 9.97 -8.78 9.66
N GLN A 24 9.44 -8.67 10.87
CA GLN A 24 8.02 -8.91 11.12
C GLN A 24 7.24 -7.94 10.25
N SER A 25 6.34 -8.47 9.41
CA SER A 25 5.39 -7.67 8.66
C SER A 25 4.47 -6.98 9.66
N VAL A 26 4.55 -5.67 9.75
CA VAL A 26 3.73 -4.87 10.67
C VAL A 26 2.79 -4.00 9.85
N THR A 27 1.51 -4.06 10.16
CA THR A 27 0.52 -3.17 9.56
C THR A 27 0.97 -1.72 9.68
N PRO A 28 1.04 -0.95 8.58
CA PRO A 28 1.46 0.44 8.62
C PRO A 28 0.57 1.24 9.56
N SER A 29 1.15 1.83 10.61
CA SER A 29 0.43 2.65 11.59
C SER A 29 0.58 4.14 11.30
N GLU A 30 -0.40 4.95 11.74
CA GLU A 30 -0.32 6.40 11.66
C GLU A 30 0.95 6.91 12.35
N GLY A 31 1.62 7.84 11.70
CA GLY A 31 2.93 8.32 12.15
C GLY A 31 4.13 7.56 11.59
N GLY A 32 3.94 6.31 11.18
CA GLY A 32 4.96 5.46 10.59
C GLY A 32 5.20 5.72 9.10
N LYS A 33 6.01 4.85 8.49
CA LYS A 33 6.26 4.84 7.04
C LYS A 33 5.54 3.68 6.37
N LEU A 34 5.11 3.89 5.13
CA LEU A 34 4.68 2.79 4.28
C LEU A 34 5.90 1.93 3.91
N PRO A 35 5.83 0.61 4.00
CA PRO A 35 6.87 -0.26 3.46
C PRO A 35 7.15 0.01 1.98
N LYS A 36 8.32 -0.39 1.50
CA LYS A 36 8.67 -0.24 0.09
C LYS A 36 7.80 -1.16 -0.76
N ILE A 37 6.84 -0.56 -1.47
CA ILE A 37 5.93 -1.26 -2.39
C ILE A 37 6.20 -0.76 -3.80
N SER A 38 6.52 -1.69 -4.70
CA SER A 38 6.73 -1.45 -6.12
C SER A 38 5.53 -1.97 -6.90
N LEU A 39 4.94 -1.12 -7.73
CA LEU A 39 3.79 -1.45 -8.59
C LEU A 39 4.20 -1.34 -10.06
N PRO A 40 3.61 -2.13 -10.97
CA PRO A 40 3.84 -1.99 -12.40
C PRO A 40 3.27 -0.65 -12.90
N VAL A 41 3.96 0.00 -13.84
CA VAL A 41 3.41 1.17 -14.53
C VAL A 41 2.18 0.72 -15.33
N PRO A 42 0.99 1.33 -15.12
CA PRO A 42 -0.21 0.96 -15.87
C PRO A 42 0.02 1.07 -17.38
N GLN A 43 -0.59 0.19 -18.16
CA GLN A 43 -0.51 0.26 -19.62
C GLN A 43 -1.36 1.42 -20.16
N GLU A 44 -2.48 1.73 -19.52
CA GLU A 44 -3.38 2.81 -19.90
C GLU A 44 -2.74 4.18 -19.63
N GLN A 45 -2.57 4.94 -20.71
CA GLN A 45 -1.97 6.28 -20.64
C GLN A 45 -2.74 7.21 -19.70
N ALA A 46 -4.07 7.05 -19.60
CA ALA A 46 -4.90 7.83 -18.68
C ALA A 46 -4.50 7.61 -17.21
N TYR A 47 -4.19 6.37 -16.82
CA TYR A 47 -3.72 6.06 -15.47
C TYR A 47 -2.28 6.54 -15.22
N GLN A 48 -1.40 6.47 -16.22
CA GLN A 48 -0.06 7.07 -16.12
C GLN A 48 -0.15 8.58 -15.87
N GLN A 49 -1.01 9.27 -16.61
CA GLN A 49 -1.26 10.71 -16.43
C GLN A 49 -1.89 11.01 -15.06
N TYR A 50 -2.91 10.24 -14.67
CA TYR A 50 -3.54 10.37 -13.37
C TYR A 50 -2.54 10.25 -12.21
N LEU A 51 -1.62 9.29 -12.28
CA LEU A 51 -0.59 9.05 -11.25
C LEU A 51 0.61 10.01 -11.41
N GLY A 52 0.67 10.78 -12.49
CA GLY A 52 1.78 11.68 -12.82
C GLY A 52 3.09 10.95 -13.09
N LEU A 53 3.01 9.72 -13.61
CA LEU A 53 4.16 8.91 -13.98
C LEU A 53 4.69 9.30 -15.35
N LYS A 54 5.98 9.00 -15.58
CA LYS A 54 6.57 9.12 -16.93
C LYS A 54 5.93 8.07 -17.85
N LYS A 55 5.78 8.44 -19.13
CA LYS A 55 5.36 7.48 -20.17
C LYS A 55 6.40 6.33 -20.27
N GLY A 56 5.90 5.12 -20.37
CA GLY A 56 6.75 3.94 -20.52
C GLY A 56 6.26 2.77 -19.68
N GLY A 57 7.07 1.71 -19.61
CA GLY A 57 6.84 0.52 -18.81
C GLY A 57 7.73 0.49 -17.56
N GLY A 58 7.79 -0.68 -16.92
CA GLY A 58 8.58 -0.91 -15.71
C GLY A 58 7.76 -0.80 -14.45
N THR A 59 8.39 -0.41 -13.35
CA THR A 59 7.74 -0.29 -12.04
C THR A 59 7.98 1.07 -11.42
N PHE A 60 7.13 1.44 -10.47
CA PHE A 60 7.26 2.65 -9.67
C PHE A 60 6.98 2.36 -8.19
N LEU A 61 7.53 3.16 -7.31
CA LEU A 61 7.21 3.13 -5.88
C LEU A 61 6.01 4.05 -5.60
N ILE A 62 5.12 3.65 -4.69
CA ILE A 62 3.92 4.43 -4.36
C ILE A 62 4.25 5.90 -4.04
N PRO A 63 5.33 6.25 -3.28
CA PRO A 63 5.67 7.65 -3.04
C PRO A 63 6.15 8.44 -4.27
N GLN A 64 6.34 7.80 -5.42
CA GLN A 64 6.66 8.48 -6.69
C GLN A 64 5.42 9.01 -7.42
N ILE A 65 4.22 8.65 -6.96
CA ILE A 65 2.97 9.23 -7.46
C ILE A 65 2.97 10.73 -7.20
N LYS A 66 2.67 11.52 -8.23
CA LYS A 66 2.60 12.99 -8.11
C LYS A 66 1.33 13.42 -7.40
N ALA A 67 1.38 13.40 -6.07
CA ALA A 67 0.29 13.83 -5.19
C ALA A 67 0.86 14.32 -3.86
N LYS A 68 0.06 15.10 -3.11
CA LYS A 68 0.34 15.40 -1.70
C LYS A 68 -0.08 14.23 -0.79
N VAL A 69 -1.13 13.52 -1.20
CA VAL A 69 -1.67 12.36 -0.48
C VAL A 69 -1.99 11.26 -1.47
N VAL A 70 -1.58 10.03 -1.14
CA VAL A 70 -2.01 8.83 -1.85
C VAL A 70 -2.82 7.97 -0.89
N ILE A 71 -4.04 7.65 -1.29
CA ILE A 71 -4.95 6.73 -0.60
C ILE A 71 -4.85 5.38 -1.29
N ILE A 72 -4.61 4.34 -0.52
CA ILE A 72 -4.45 2.97 -0.96
C ILE A 72 -5.59 2.15 -0.37
N GLN A 73 -6.44 1.59 -1.20
CA GLN A 73 -7.45 0.61 -0.81
C GLN A 73 -6.87 -0.80 -1.00
N ILE A 74 -6.76 -1.58 0.06
CA ILE A 74 -6.48 -3.01 -0.02
C ILE A 74 -7.84 -3.72 -0.07
N PHE A 75 -8.08 -4.44 -1.14
CA PHE A 75 -9.36 -5.13 -1.37
C PHE A 75 -9.13 -6.55 -1.87
N SER A 76 -10.19 -7.33 -1.98
CA SER A 76 -10.23 -8.57 -2.76
C SER A 76 -11.56 -8.66 -3.50
N MET A 77 -11.53 -9.12 -4.74
CA MET A 77 -12.76 -9.33 -5.50
C MET A 77 -13.70 -10.34 -4.85
N TYR A 78 -13.15 -11.25 -4.04
CA TYR A 78 -13.90 -12.27 -3.32
C TYR A 78 -14.48 -11.80 -1.99
N CYS A 79 -14.15 -10.58 -1.54
CA CYS A 79 -14.61 -10.03 -0.27
C CYS A 79 -15.98 -9.34 -0.45
N PRO A 80 -17.07 -9.84 0.18
CA PRO A 80 -18.40 -9.22 0.05
C PRO A 80 -18.44 -7.76 0.53
N HIS A 81 -17.66 -7.42 1.56
CA HIS A 81 -17.55 -6.05 2.05
C HIS A 81 -16.87 -5.13 1.02
N CYS A 82 -15.87 -5.63 0.26
CA CYS A 82 -15.24 -4.88 -0.81
C CYS A 82 -16.18 -4.66 -2.00
N GLN A 83 -16.98 -5.68 -2.34
CA GLN A 83 -17.99 -5.58 -3.38
C GLN A 83 -19.05 -4.52 -3.02
N LYS A 84 -19.51 -4.50 -1.77
CA LYS A 84 -20.45 -3.49 -1.25
C LYS A 84 -19.84 -2.09 -1.21
N ASP A 85 -18.52 -1.98 -0.92
CA ASP A 85 -17.79 -0.73 -0.84
C ASP A 85 -17.50 -0.09 -2.22
N ALA A 86 -17.44 -0.90 -3.27
CA ALA A 86 -17.03 -0.46 -4.60
C ALA A 86 -17.82 0.74 -5.18
N PRO A 87 -19.16 0.79 -5.10
CA PRO A 87 -19.92 1.96 -5.55
C PRO A 87 -19.60 3.23 -4.75
N VAL A 88 -19.39 3.11 -3.43
CA VAL A 88 -19.08 4.25 -2.55
C VAL A 88 -17.67 4.75 -2.79
N ALA A 89 -16.72 3.84 -3.05
CA ALA A 89 -15.36 4.20 -3.46
C ALA A 89 -15.34 4.94 -4.80
N ASN A 90 -16.18 4.54 -5.77
CA ASN A 90 -16.37 5.26 -7.03
C ASN A 90 -16.98 6.65 -6.83
N GLU A 91 -17.97 6.78 -5.95
CA GLU A 91 -18.55 8.08 -5.61
C GLU A 91 -17.50 9.00 -4.98
N PHE A 92 -16.73 8.49 -4.02
CA PHE A 92 -15.62 9.20 -3.40
C PHE A 92 -14.58 9.63 -4.45
N PHE A 93 -14.16 8.72 -5.34
CA PHE A 93 -13.25 9.06 -6.45
C PHE A 93 -13.82 10.17 -7.34
N SER A 94 -15.12 10.12 -7.65
CA SER A 94 -15.78 11.15 -8.47
C SER A 94 -15.76 12.51 -7.78
N LYS A 95 -15.96 12.57 -6.46
CA LYS A 95 -15.84 13.81 -5.67
C LYS A 95 -14.43 14.35 -5.67
N LEU A 96 -13.41 13.49 -5.51
CA LEU A 96 -12.00 13.91 -5.61
C LEU A 96 -11.69 14.48 -6.99
N SER A 97 -12.14 13.82 -8.06
CA SER A 97 -11.84 14.19 -9.44
C SER A 97 -12.57 15.46 -9.88
N GLY A 98 -13.74 15.74 -9.31
CA GLY A 98 -14.55 16.91 -9.57
C GLY A 98 -14.10 18.18 -8.82
N ASP A 99 -13.29 18.04 -7.78
CA ASP A 99 -12.80 19.19 -7.00
C ASP A 99 -11.42 19.65 -7.52
N SER A 100 -11.34 20.86 -8.02
CA SER A 100 -10.12 21.43 -8.62
C SER A 100 -8.92 21.50 -7.64
N ASN A 101 -9.17 21.59 -6.33
CA ASN A 101 -8.13 21.63 -5.30
C ASN A 101 -7.65 20.23 -4.90
N LEU A 102 -8.48 19.19 -5.09
CA LEU A 102 -8.20 17.85 -4.64
C LEU A 102 -7.71 16.92 -5.75
N LYS A 103 -8.21 17.06 -6.98
CA LYS A 103 -7.94 16.14 -8.11
C LYS A 103 -6.46 15.88 -8.38
N ASP A 104 -5.60 16.88 -8.17
CA ASP A 104 -4.16 16.76 -8.35
C ASP A 104 -3.40 16.56 -7.03
N ALA A 105 -4.00 16.94 -5.93
CA ALA A 105 -3.40 16.83 -4.62
C ALA A 105 -3.59 15.44 -3.98
N ILE A 106 -4.68 14.73 -4.31
CA ILE A 106 -5.03 13.44 -3.72
C ILE A 106 -5.23 12.41 -4.84
N LYS A 107 -4.60 11.26 -4.71
CA LYS A 107 -4.79 10.13 -5.62
C LYS A 107 -5.28 8.92 -4.85
N LEU A 108 -6.24 8.18 -5.45
CA LEU A 108 -6.76 6.92 -4.95
C LEU A 108 -6.28 5.79 -5.86
N ILE A 109 -5.77 4.72 -5.27
CA ILE A 109 -5.42 3.47 -5.96
C ILE A 109 -5.97 2.28 -5.19
N GLY A 110 -6.20 1.16 -5.86
CA GLY A 110 -6.55 -0.11 -5.22
C GLY A 110 -5.49 -1.17 -5.46
N ILE A 111 -5.28 -2.05 -4.46
CA ILE A 111 -4.42 -3.23 -4.56
C ILE A 111 -5.27 -4.44 -4.19
N GLY A 112 -5.43 -5.37 -5.12
CA GLY A 112 -6.26 -6.57 -4.97
C GLY A 112 -5.48 -7.73 -4.38
N ALA A 113 -5.57 -7.93 -3.07
CA ALA A 113 -4.93 -9.02 -2.34
C ALA A 113 -5.45 -10.38 -2.82
N GLY A 114 -4.55 -11.25 -3.30
CA GLY A 114 -4.89 -12.54 -3.87
C GLY A 114 -5.65 -12.46 -5.18
N ASN A 115 -5.55 -11.35 -5.91
CA ASN A 115 -6.20 -11.19 -7.20
C ASN A 115 -5.17 -11.08 -8.34
N SER A 116 -5.36 -11.91 -9.38
CA SER A 116 -4.66 -11.84 -10.65
C SER A 116 -5.09 -10.62 -11.47
N ASP A 117 -4.34 -10.29 -12.54
CA ASP A 117 -4.71 -9.19 -13.46
C ASP A 117 -6.09 -9.41 -14.09
N PHE A 118 -6.44 -10.66 -14.45
CA PHE A 118 -7.75 -11.00 -14.98
C PHE A 118 -8.87 -10.69 -13.98
N GLU A 119 -8.67 -11.05 -12.70
CA GLU A 119 -9.65 -10.82 -11.64
C GLU A 119 -9.80 -9.34 -11.30
N ILE A 120 -8.71 -8.58 -11.35
CA ILE A 120 -8.72 -7.12 -11.23
C ILE A 120 -9.55 -6.49 -12.34
N ASP A 121 -9.35 -6.92 -13.58
CA ASP A 121 -10.12 -6.42 -14.74
C ASP A 121 -11.58 -6.80 -14.67
N PHE A 122 -11.88 -8.01 -14.21
CA PHE A 122 -13.26 -8.44 -13.98
C PHE A 122 -13.94 -7.57 -12.93
N PHE A 123 -13.29 -7.37 -11.76
CA PHE A 123 -13.80 -6.52 -10.68
C PHE A 123 -14.02 -5.08 -11.15
N ARG A 124 -13.04 -4.52 -11.89
CA ARG A 124 -13.14 -3.18 -12.47
C ARG A 124 -14.38 -3.04 -13.35
N LYS A 125 -14.61 -3.97 -14.26
CA LYS A 125 -15.75 -3.97 -15.19
C LYS A 125 -17.07 -4.17 -14.45
N GLN A 126 -17.13 -5.14 -13.55
CA GLN A 126 -18.33 -5.50 -12.79
C GLN A 126 -18.85 -4.33 -11.95
N TYR A 127 -17.96 -3.60 -11.29
CA TYR A 127 -18.30 -2.50 -10.38
C TYR A 127 -18.04 -1.11 -10.96
N GLY A 128 -17.63 -1.01 -12.23
CA GLY A 128 -17.37 0.26 -12.90
C GLY A 128 -16.28 1.08 -12.23
N ILE A 129 -15.20 0.45 -11.72
CA ILE A 129 -14.13 1.16 -10.98
C ILE A 129 -13.39 2.12 -11.89
N LYS A 130 -13.28 3.38 -11.46
CA LYS A 130 -12.75 4.50 -12.25
C LYS A 130 -11.30 4.86 -11.93
N PHE A 131 -10.74 4.33 -10.85
CA PHE A 131 -9.36 4.57 -10.42
C PHE A 131 -8.44 3.37 -10.69
N PRO A 132 -7.11 3.57 -10.71
CA PRO A 132 -6.17 2.48 -10.97
C PRO A 132 -6.25 1.36 -9.94
N LEU A 133 -6.34 0.12 -10.42
CA LEU A 133 -6.26 -1.09 -9.62
C LEU A 133 -5.01 -1.87 -10.02
N PHE A 134 -4.36 -2.48 -9.02
CA PHE A 134 -3.16 -3.30 -9.17
C PHE A 134 -3.39 -4.69 -8.59
N SER A 135 -2.90 -5.71 -9.27
CA SER A 135 -2.95 -7.10 -8.82
C SER A 135 -1.89 -7.38 -7.73
N ASP A 136 -2.21 -8.29 -6.84
CA ASP A 136 -1.29 -8.88 -5.86
C ASP A 136 -1.65 -10.38 -5.71
N GLY A 137 -1.61 -11.11 -6.85
CA GLY A 137 -2.04 -12.51 -6.94
C GLY A 137 -1.34 -13.43 -5.95
N GLU A 138 -0.06 -13.19 -5.68
CA GLU A 138 0.76 -13.98 -4.77
C GLU A 138 0.76 -13.45 -3.32
N PHE A 139 -0.09 -12.48 -3.00
CA PHE A 139 -0.16 -11.85 -1.68
C PHE A 139 1.16 -11.22 -1.20
N LEU A 140 2.07 -10.86 -2.11
CA LEU A 140 3.39 -10.33 -1.73
C LEU A 140 3.27 -8.96 -1.06
N ILE A 141 2.46 -8.07 -1.63
CA ILE A 141 2.20 -6.75 -1.06
C ILE A 141 1.36 -6.89 0.21
N HIS A 142 0.35 -7.73 0.19
CA HIS A 142 -0.51 -8.00 1.34
C HIS A 142 0.28 -8.50 2.56
N LYS A 143 1.24 -9.43 2.36
CA LYS A 143 2.15 -9.88 3.42
C LYS A 143 3.00 -8.74 3.97
N ILE A 144 3.58 -7.90 3.10
CA ILE A 144 4.37 -6.73 3.51
C ILE A 144 3.53 -5.76 4.37
N LEU A 145 2.23 -5.65 4.08
CA LEU A 145 1.27 -4.80 4.81
C LEU A 145 0.70 -5.45 6.08
N GLY A 146 1.21 -6.60 6.50
CA GLY A 146 0.79 -7.27 7.74
C GLY A 146 -0.52 -8.04 7.62
N GLU A 147 -0.83 -8.55 6.41
CA GLU A 147 -1.97 -9.42 6.14
C GLU A 147 -3.31 -8.84 6.64
N VAL A 148 -3.50 -7.55 6.41
CA VAL A 148 -4.70 -6.83 6.85
C VAL A 148 -5.97 -7.42 6.25
N ARG A 149 -7.05 -7.46 7.04
CA ARG A 149 -8.37 -7.85 6.50
C ARG A 149 -8.87 -6.79 5.51
N THR A 150 -9.67 -7.21 4.54
CA THR A 150 -10.21 -6.34 3.48
C THR A 150 -11.68 -5.98 3.70
N PRO A 151 -12.14 -4.81 3.29
CA PRO A 151 -11.34 -3.70 2.75
C PRO A 151 -10.52 -3.00 3.85
N TYR A 152 -9.35 -2.48 3.48
CA TYR A 152 -8.48 -1.71 4.36
C TYR A 152 -7.99 -0.46 3.65
N PHE A 153 -7.97 0.67 4.33
CA PHE A 153 -7.50 1.92 3.75
C PHE A 153 -6.24 2.43 4.45
N ILE A 154 -5.23 2.76 3.65
CA ILE A 154 -4.00 3.42 4.09
C ILE A 154 -3.88 4.72 3.32
N ALA A 155 -3.58 5.83 4.00
CA ALA A 155 -3.20 7.06 3.32
C ALA A 155 -1.80 7.50 3.74
N ILE A 156 -0.99 7.89 2.76
CA ILE A 156 0.31 8.50 2.99
C ILE A 156 0.30 9.95 2.55
N LYS A 157 0.92 10.81 3.34
CA LYS A 157 1.24 12.20 2.96
C LYS A 157 2.67 12.24 2.48
N ILE A 158 2.89 12.86 1.31
CA ILE A 158 4.20 12.95 0.64
C ILE A 158 4.63 14.41 0.69
N ASP A 159 5.85 14.67 1.13
CA ASP A 159 6.45 16.00 1.14
C ASP A 159 7.13 16.33 -0.21
N ARG A 160 7.62 17.57 -0.34
CA ARG A 160 8.29 18.06 -1.55
C ARG A 160 9.61 17.31 -1.86
N ASN A 161 10.20 16.66 -0.88
CA ASN A 161 11.45 15.90 -0.99
C ASN A 161 11.19 14.40 -1.30
N GLY A 162 9.92 13.99 -1.43
CA GLY A 162 9.53 12.60 -1.65
C GLY A 162 9.51 11.73 -0.38
N ASN A 163 9.74 12.31 0.81
CA ASN A 163 9.54 11.59 2.04
C ASN A 163 8.03 11.43 2.29
N HIS A 164 7.66 10.33 2.91
CA HIS A 164 6.25 10.04 3.18
C HIS A 164 6.03 9.59 4.62
N LYS A 165 4.79 9.80 5.08
CA LYS A 165 4.31 9.40 6.39
C LYS A 165 2.88 8.87 6.27
N VAL A 166 2.59 7.77 6.95
CA VAL A 166 1.22 7.26 7.08
C VAL A 166 0.40 8.23 7.92
N VAL A 167 -0.71 8.71 7.39
CA VAL A 167 -1.60 9.68 8.04
C VAL A 167 -2.99 9.10 8.30
N TYR A 168 -3.26 7.91 7.78
CA TYR A 168 -4.48 7.16 8.00
C TYR A 168 -4.21 5.67 7.76
N SER A 169 -4.73 4.81 8.64
CA SER A 169 -4.59 3.36 8.51
C SER A 169 -5.74 2.69 9.25
N LYS A 170 -6.75 2.17 8.51
CA LYS A 170 -7.98 1.67 9.13
C LYS A 170 -8.61 0.53 8.35
N LEU A 171 -9.08 -0.47 9.10
CA LEU A 171 -9.94 -1.55 8.60
C LEU A 171 -11.37 -1.01 8.36
N GLY A 172 -12.01 -1.49 7.31
CA GLY A 172 -13.37 -1.17 6.91
C GLY A 172 -13.45 -0.42 5.59
N GLY A 173 -14.64 -0.41 4.98
CA GLY A 173 -14.94 0.33 3.76
C GLY A 173 -15.29 1.79 4.01
N ILE A 174 -15.63 2.48 2.94
CA ILE A 174 -16.17 3.84 2.97
C ILE A 174 -17.68 3.75 3.20
N GLU A 175 -18.13 3.96 4.42
CA GLU A 175 -19.57 3.92 4.72
C GLU A 175 -20.34 5.05 4.03
N ASN A 176 -19.75 6.24 3.99
CA ASN A 176 -20.29 7.43 3.36
C ASN A 176 -19.16 8.25 2.74
N SER A 177 -19.28 8.57 1.45
CA SER A 177 -18.22 9.27 0.69
C SER A 177 -17.99 10.71 1.17
N ASP A 178 -19.03 11.42 1.65
CA ASP A 178 -18.88 12.80 2.17
C ASP A 178 -18.16 12.82 3.52
N GLU A 179 -18.49 11.90 4.40
CA GLU A 179 -17.82 11.78 5.69
C GLU A 179 -16.36 11.36 5.49
N PHE A 180 -16.10 10.44 4.58
CA PHE A 180 -14.74 10.04 4.26
C PHE A 180 -13.95 11.20 3.65
N LEU A 181 -14.57 12.01 2.79
CA LEU A 181 -13.95 13.21 2.24
C LEU A 181 -13.57 14.22 3.34
N LYS A 182 -14.42 14.41 4.36
CA LYS A 182 -14.09 15.25 5.52
C LYS A 182 -12.88 14.72 6.29
N ILE A 183 -12.82 13.39 6.49
CA ILE A 183 -11.66 12.73 7.12
C ILE A 183 -10.39 12.97 6.29
N VAL A 184 -10.48 12.78 4.96
CA VAL A 184 -9.36 12.98 4.03
C VAL A 184 -8.87 14.42 4.06
N ARG A 185 -9.77 15.42 4.02
CA ARG A 185 -9.42 16.84 4.14
C ARG A 185 -8.68 17.13 5.45
N ARG A 186 -9.13 16.56 6.56
CA ARG A 186 -8.52 16.77 7.88
C ARG A 186 -7.07 16.29 7.92
N PHE A 187 -6.78 15.05 7.50
CA PHE A 187 -5.41 14.54 7.56
C PHE A 187 -4.52 15.07 6.43
N SER A 188 -5.09 15.46 5.28
CA SER A 188 -4.33 16.05 4.18
C SER A 188 -3.92 17.50 4.46
N GLY A 189 -4.74 18.23 5.21
CA GLY A 189 -4.60 19.68 5.41
C GLY A 189 -4.98 20.48 4.16
N LEU A 190 -6.00 20.01 3.40
CA LEU A 190 -6.50 20.58 2.14
C LEU A 190 -7.96 21.01 2.27
#